data_a2fe14d54a2ff9dc31214f21327c3d24
#
_entry.id   a2fe14d54a2ff9dc31214f21327c3d24
#
_cell.length_a   1.000
_cell.length_b   1.000
_cell.length_c   1.000
_cell.angle_alpha   90.00
_cell.angle_beta   90.00
_cell.angle_gamma   90.00
#
_symmetry.space_group_name_H-M   'P 1'
#
loop_
_entity.id
_entity.type
_entity.pdbx_description
1 polymer ?
#
loop_
_entity_poly.entity_id
_entity_poly.type
_entity_poly.pdbx_seq_one_letter_code
_entity_poly.pdbx_strand_id
1 'polypeptide(L)'
;MKHIKMAAGLAHVDYGHIADLVAEADAAGVDYIHSDAADMHDLKNMQLMGGHQIIEGIRPYTKKDIECHIYTRDCDRLFIEKIAAAGCNMLILPAEHFLGAPLAYIINYCREFGMKIGLTLGCYTPLCFVDEAIYDIDRLQLVVHGVDDTDGKDNWGWRRSAVDLIRRSREMIDAKNPKCRSE
;
A
#
# COMPACT_ATOMS: atom_id res chain seq x y z
N MET A 1 -1.09 11.90 22.90
CA MET A 1 -1.84 11.56 21.68
C MET A 1 -0.95 10.69 20.82
N LYS A 2 -1.47 9.57 20.27
CA LYS A 2 -0.71 8.84 19.24
C LYS A 2 -0.57 9.77 18.03
N HIS A 3 0.64 9.91 17.50
CA HIS A 3 0.89 10.68 16.28
C HIS A 3 0.26 9.92 15.10
N ILE A 4 -0.64 10.59 14.38
CA ILE A 4 -1.21 10.07 13.13
C ILE A 4 -0.20 10.39 12.04
N LYS A 5 0.20 9.37 11.29
CA LYS A 5 1.11 9.51 10.16
C LYS A 5 0.34 9.73 8.88
N MET A 6 0.92 10.52 7.98
CA MET A 6 0.33 10.84 6.69
C MET A 6 1.23 10.38 5.56
N ALA A 7 0.64 9.77 4.54
CA ALA A 7 1.29 9.43 3.28
C ALA A 7 0.77 10.34 2.16
N ALA A 8 1.66 10.84 1.31
CA ALA A 8 1.28 11.53 0.09
C ALA A 8 1.13 10.52 -1.05
N GLY A 9 -0.10 10.33 -1.54
CA GLY A 9 -0.39 9.42 -2.63
C GLY A 9 -0.16 10.04 -4.00
N LEU A 10 0.45 9.27 -4.91
CA LEU A 10 0.84 9.73 -6.25
C LEU A 10 -0.08 9.24 -7.38
N ALA A 11 -1.16 8.54 -7.06
CA ALA A 11 -2.04 7.94 -8.07
C ALA A 11 -2.75 8.96 -8.99
N HIS A 12 -3.02 10.17 -8.49
CA HIS A 12 -3.84 11.18 -9.19
C HIS A 12 -3.14 12.54 -9.32
N VAL A 13 -1.80 12.54 -9.36
CA VAL A 13 -1.01 13.76 -9.52
C VAL A 13 -0.70 14.05 -10.99
N ASP A 14 -0.26 15.25 -11.27
CA ASP A 14 0.33 15.58 -12.57
C ASP A 14 1.70 14.93 -12.69
N TYR A 15 1.78 13.86 -13.47
CA TYR A 15 3.03 13.11 -13.70
C TYR A 15 4.10 13.95 -14.41
N GLY A 16 3.73 15.03 -15.12
CA GLY A 16 4.70 15.96 -15.68
C GLY A 16 5.49 16.75 -14.63
N HIS A 17 4.96 16.84 -13.40
CA HIS A 17 5.53 17.59 -12.28
C HIS A 17 5.71 16.74 -11.02
N ILE A 18 5.74 15.41 -11.15
CA ILE A 18 5.73 14.49 -10.02
C ILE A 18 6.89 14.71 -9.05
N ALA A 19 8.08 15.06 -9.56
CA ALA A 19 9.25 15.32 -8.75
C ALA A 19 9.08 16.56 -7.86
N ASP A 20 8.53 17.63 -8.42
CA ASP A 20 8.25 18.86 -7.68
C ASP A 20 7.20 18.63 -6.60
N LEU A 21 6.12 17.90 -6.93
CA LEU A 21 5.06 17.55 -5.99
C LEU A 21 5.58 16.69 -4.83
N VAL A 22 6.50 15.75 -5.10
CA VAL A 22 7.14 14.95 -4.06
C VAL A 22 8.02 15.80 -3.16
N ALA A 23 8.78 16.76 -3.72
CA ALA A 23 9.59 17.69 -2.94
C ALA A 23 8.72 18.61 -2.05
N GLU A 24 7.59 19.08 -2.57
CA GLU A 24 6.60 19.86 -1.80
C GLU A 24 5.99 19.04 -0.66
N ALA A 25 5.62 17.78 -0.91
CA ALA A 25 5.09 16.88 0.11
C ALA A 25 6.11 16.60 1.22
N ASP A 26 7.39 16.36 0.85
CA ASP A 26 8.48 16.21 1.83
C ASP A 26 8.65 17.46 2.70
N ALA A 27 8.68 18.64 2.08
CA ALA A 27 8.78 19.91 2.77
C ALA A 27 7.57 20.21 3.68
N ALA A 28 6.37 19.76 3.28
CA ALA A 28 5.15 19.86 4.09
C ALA A 28 5.16 18.91 5.30
N GLY A 29 6.09 17.97 5.37
CA GLY A 29 6.30 17.10 6.53
C GLY A 29 5.45 15.84 6.56
N VAL A 30 5.06 15.30 5.39
CA VAL A 30 4.45 13.96 5.32
C VAL A 30 5.40 12.90 5.88
N ASP A 31 4.87 11.79 6.35
CA ASP A 31 5.67 10.70 6.91
C ASP A 31 6.17 9.72 5.84
N TYR A 32 5.40 9.55 4.76
CA TYR A 32 5.67 8.61 3.66
C TYR A 32 5.29 9.22 2.32
N ILE A 33 5.89 8.66 1.25
CA ILE A 33 5.43 8.82 -0.12
C ILE A 33 4.80 7.50 -0.55
N HIS A 34 3.56 7.54 -1.01
CA HIS A 34 2.81 6.37 -1.45
C HIS A 34 2.74 6.34 -2.99
N SER A 35 3.46 5.40 -3.58
CA SER A 35 3.44 5.15 -5.03
C SER A 35 2.60 3.93 -5.33
N ASP A 36 1.82 3.99 -6.38
CA ASP A 36 1.07 2.84 -6.86
C ASP A 36 1.74 2.24 -8.10
N ALA A 37 1.67 0.92 -8.24
CA ALA A 37 2.04 0.21 -9.45
C ALA A 37 0.89 -0.72 -9.85
N ALA A 38 0.35 -0.52 -11.03
CA ALA A 38 -0.80 -1.27 -11.48
C ALA A 38 -0.58 -1.85 -12.89
N ASP A 39 -1.10 -3.03 -13.12
CA ASP A 39 -1.29 -3.57 -14.45
C ASP A 39 -2.77 -3.47 -14.87
N MET A 40 -3.05 -3.85 -16.10
CA MET A 40 -4.41 -3.78 -16.65
C MET A 40 -5.33 -4.92 -16.20
N HIS A 41 -4.86 -5.87 -15.39
CA HIS A 41 -5.66 -7.04 -15.01
C HIS A 41 -6.69 -6.72 -13.94
N ASP A 42 -6.30 -5.96 -12.92
CA ASP A 42 -7.14 -5.69 -11.76
C ASP A 42 -7.88 -4.35 -11.84
N LEU A 43 -7.34 -3.39 -12.58
CA LEU A 43 -7.89 -2.06 -12.72
C LEU A 43 -8.20 -1.76 -14.19
N LYS A 44 -9.22 -2.41 -14.74
CA LYS A 44 -9.60 -2.36 -16.16
C LYS A 44 -9.79 -0.94 -16.71
N ASN A 45 -10.05 0.03 -15.87
CA ASN A 45 -10.26 1.42 -16.23
C ASN A 45 -9.10 2.34 -15.79
N MET A 46 -8.09 1.81 -15.13
CA MET A 46 -6.92 2.56 -14.74
C MET A 46 -5.78 2.28 -15.71
N GLN A 47 -5.11 3.33 -16.07
CA GLN A 47 -3.92 3.27 -16.92
C GLN A 47 -2.79 2.58 -16.17
N LEU A 48 -1.84 2.02 -16.91
CA LEU A 48 -0.58 1.54 -16.36
C LEU A 48 0.01 2.59 -15.42
N MET A 49 0.18 2.24 -14.16
CA MET A 49 0.79 3.13 -13.16
C MET A 49 2.18 2.62 -12.80
N GLY A 50 3.08 3.45 -12.90
CA GLY A 50 4.46 3.63 -12.61
C GLY A 50 5.43 2.52 -12.31
N GLY A 51 5.28 1.71 -11.36
CA GLY A 51 6.32 0.75 -10.94
C GLY A 51 7.66 1.39 -10.55
N HIS A 52 8.76 0.65 -10.75
CA HIS A 52 10.10 1.05 -10.30
C HIS A 52 10.62 2.34 -10.93
N GLN A 53 10.26 2.65 -12.18
CA GLN A 53 10.73 3.87 -12.87
C GLN A 53 10.24 5.14 -12.19
N ILE A 54 9.01 5.15 -11.68
CA ILE A 54 8.48 6.30 -10.94
C ILE A 54 9.24 6.43 -9.62
N ILE A 55 9.45 5.34 -8.88
CA ILE A 55 10.17 5.34 -7.61
C ILE A 55 11.60 5.85 -7.83
N GLU A 56 12.30 5.34 -8.83
CA GLU A 56 13.64 5.77 -9.21
C GLU A 56 13.69 7.27 -9.54
N GLY A 57 12.70 7.75 -10.30
CA GLY A 57 12.60 9.16 -10.68
C GLY A 57 12.34 10.11 -9.52
N ILE A 58 11.54 9.71 -8.53
CA ILE A 58 11.19 10.55 -7.38
C ILE A 58 12.15 10.41 -6.20
N ARG A 59 12.91 9.31 -6.11
CA ARG A 59 13.79 9.03 -4.97
C ARG A 59 14.78 10.16 -4.63
N PRO A 60 15.38 10.88 -5.60
CA PRO A 60 16.29 12.00 -5.32
C PRO A 60 15.63 13.20 -4.63
N TYR A 61 14.31 13.32 -4.69
CA TYR A 61 13.55 14.49 -4.24
C TYR A 61 12.96 14.34 -2.83
N THR A 62 13.13 13.18 -2.20
CA THR A 62 12.65 12.97 -0.82
C THR A 62 13.58 12.04 -0.05
N LYS A 63 13.63 12.23 1.27
CA LYS A 63 14.28 11.31 2.22
C LYS A 63 13.29 10.44 2.97
N LYS A 64 12.00 10.63 2.74
CA LYS A 64 10.95 9.84 3.37
C LYS A 64 10.97 8.40 2.87
N ASP A 65 10.45 7.49 3.67
CA ASP A 65 10.18 6.13 3.19
C ASP A 65 9.21 6.20 2.01
N ILE A 66 9.55 5.50 0.92
CA ILE A 66 8.66 5.29 -0.22
C ILE A 66 8.05 3.91 -0.08
N GLU A 67 6.74 3.84 -0.13
CA GLU A 67 5.99 2.60 -0.19
C GLU A 67 5.38 2.41 -1.57
N CYS A 68 5.37 1.18 -2.06
CA CYS A 68 4.78 0.80 -3.34
C CYS A 68 3.61 -0.14 -3.10
N HIS A 69 2.40 0.35 -3.38
CA HIS A 69 1.20 -0.46 -3.38
C HIS A 69 0.99 -1.02 -4.78
N ILE A 70 0.91 -2.34 -4.90
CA ILE A 70 0.75 -2.97 -6.21
C ILE A 70 -0.69 -3.45 -6.43
N TYR A 71 -1.16 -3.25 -7.66
CA TYR A 71 -2.42 -3.75 -8.18
C TYR A 71 -2.11 -4.68 -9.35
N THR A 72 -1.49 -5.83 -9.04
CA THR A 72 -1.12 -6.87 -10.00
C THR A 72 -1.31 -8.24 -9.37
N ARG A 73 -1.41 -9.25 -10.19
CA ARG A 73 -1.50 -10.66 -9.75
C ARG A 73 -0.15 -11.35 -9.74
N ASP A 74 0.85 -10.72 -10.33
CA ASP A 74 2.20 -11.25 -10.43
C ASP A 74 3.19 -10.35 -9.67
N CYS A 75 3.98 -10.97 -8.81
CA CYS A 75 5.03 -10.32 -8.06
C CYS A 75 6.19 -11.30 -7.92
N ASP A 76 7.06 -11.33 -8.92
CA ASP A 76 8.23 -12.20 -8.92
C ASP A 76 9.45 -11.54 -8.23
N ARG A 77 10.50 -12.34 -8.04
CA ARG A 77 11.73 -11.87 -7.43
C ARG A 77 12.37 -10.71 -8.21
N LEU A 78 12.31 -10.75 -9.54
CA LEU A 78 12.92 -9.70 -10.37
C LEU A 78 12.19 -8.35 -10.20
N PHE A 79 10.86 -8.38 -10.09
CA PHE A 79 10.08 -7.20 -9.81
C PHE A 79 10.47 -6.60 -8.44
N ILE A 80 10.56 -7.44 -7.40
CA ILE A 80 10.92 -7.02 -6.04
C ILE A 80 12.33 -6.42 -6.02
N GLU A 81 13.29 -7.05 -6.70
CA GLU A 81 14.67 -6.55 -6.84
C GLU A 81 14.70 -5.16 -7.47
N LYS A 82 13.97 -4.95 -8.57
CA LYS A 82 13.91 -3.64 -9.25
C LYS A 82 13.27 -2.56 -8.39
N ILE A 83 12.18 -2.87 -7.71
CA ILE A 83 11.51 -1.93 -6.80
C ILE A 83 12.43 -1.55 -5.63
N ALA A 84 13.14 -2.52 -5.06
CA ALA A 84 14.12 -2.28 -3.99
C ALA A 84 15.29 -1.42 -4.48
N ALA A 85 15.87 -1.75 -5.64
CA ALA A 85 16.96 -1.00 -6.25
C ALA A 85 16.56 0.45 -6.58
N ALA A 86 15.31 0.69 -6.93
CA ALA A 86 14.75 2.03 -7.15
C ALA A 86 14.63 2.85 -5.85
N GLY A 87 14.79 2.24 -4.68
CA GLY A 87 14.75 2.90 -3.38
C GLY A 87 13.41 2.82 -2.66
N CYS A 88 12.59 1.83 -2.98
CA CYS A 88 11.38 1.49 -2.23
C CYS A 88 11.74 0.94 -0.84
N ASN A 89 10.98 1.35 0.18
CA ASN A 89 11.19 0.91 1.56
C ASN A 89 10.16 -0.12 2.01
N MET A 90 8.97 -0.16 1.36
CA MET A 90 7.91 -1.09 1.69
C MET A 90 7.13 -1.48 0.44
N LEU A 91 6.89 -2.78 0.27
CA LEU A 91 5.99 -3.31 -0.74
C LEU A 91 4.64 -3.65 -0.09
N ILE A 92 3.53 -3.21 -0.69
CA ILE A 92 2.18 -3.48 -0.19
C ILE A 92 1.43 -4.28 -1.26
N LEU A 93 0.90 -5.43 -0.86
CA LEU A 93 0.28 -6.43 -1.74
C LEU A 93 -1.21 -6.57 -1.45
N PRO A 94 -2.08 -6.76 -2.46
CA PRO A 94 -3.46 -7.17 -2.21
C PRO A 94 -3.50 -8.58 -1.60
N ALA A 95 -4.04 -8.69 -0.39
CA ALA A 95 -4.14 -9.96 0.34
C ALA A 95 -4.90 -11.02 -0.47
N GLU A 96 -5.88 -10.58 -1.23
CA GLU A 96 -6.75 -11.44 -2.04
C GLU A 96 -5.99 -12.25 -3.11
N HIS A 97 -4.81 -11.78 -3.53
CA HIS A 97 -4.04 -12.41 -4.60
C HIS A 97 -2.83 -13.22 -4.09
N PHE A 98 -2.28 -12.86 -2.94
CA PHE A 98 -0.97 -13.34 -2.54
C PHE A 98 -0.94 -14.19 -1.27
N LEU A 99 -2.07 -14.40 -0.60
CA LEU A 99 -2.10 -15.26 0.59
C LEU A 99 -1.70 -16.71 0.28
N GLY A 100 -1.13 -17.36 1.28
CA GLY A 100 -0.63 -18.72 1.20
C GLY A 100 0.85 -18.80 0.83
N ALA A 101 1.25 -19.85 0.13
CA ALA A 101 2.66 -20.09 -0.20
C ALA A 101 3.34 -18.94 -0.96
N PRO A 102 2.68 -18.23 -1.92
CA PRO A 102 3.30 -17.08 -2.59
C PRO A 102 3.75 -16.00 -1.62
N LEU A 103 2.95 -15.68 -0.60
CA LEU A 103 3.28 -14.62 0.37
C LEU A 103 4.57 -14.93 1.14
N ALA A 104 4.79 -16.18 1.55
CA ALA A 104 6.00 -16.57 2.27
C ALA A 104 7.28 -16.31 1.46
N TYR A 105 7.26 -16.60 0.15
CA TYR A 105 8.39 -16.31 -0.73
C TYR A 105 8.59 -14.79 -0.91
N ILE A 106 7.52 -14.04 -1.10
CA ILE A 106 7.58 -12.59 -1.28
C ILE A 106 8.11 -11.91 -0.01
N ILE A 107 7.66 -12.31 1.17
CA ILE A 107 8.18 -11.81 2.46
C ILE A 107 9.70 -12.02 2.52
N ASN A 108 10.18 -13.22 2.19
CA ASN A 108 11.61 -13.52 2.21
C ASN A 108 12.39 -12.66 1.22
N TYR A 109 11.90 -12.48 0.00
CA TYR A 109 12.55 -11.62 -0.99
C TYR A 109 12.57 -10.14 -0.56
N CYS A 110 11.47 -9.62 -0.04
CA CYS A 110 11.45 -8.24 0.48
C CYS A 110 12.48 -8.06 1.60
N ARG A 111 12.59 -9.01 2.52
CA ARG A 111 13.56 -8.97 3.61
C ARG A 111 15.01 -9.09 3.13
N GLU A 112 15.26 -9.96 2.12
CA GLU A 112 16.58 -10.08 1.47
C GLU A 112 17.06 -8.75 0.91
N PHE A 113 16.15 -7.96 0.34
CA PHE A 113 16.46 -6.63 -0.20
C PHE A 113 16.27 -5.48 0.80
N GLY A 114 16.04 -5.77 2.07
CA GLY A 114 15.91 -4.78 3.14
C GLY A 114 14.60 -4.00 3.14
N MET A 115 13.58 -4.47 2.42
CA MET A 115 12.25 -3.88 2.39
C MET A 115 11.33 -4.46 3.46
N LYS A 116 10.39 -3.62 3.90
CA LYS A 116 9.21 -4.03 4.67
C LYS A 116 8.14 -4.57 3.74
N ILE A 117 7.18 -5.30 4.33
CA ILE A 117 6.05 -5.88 3.62
C ILE A 117 4.73 -5.48 4.28
N GLY A 118 3.76 -5.05 3.48
CA GLY A 118 2.39 -4.80 3.91
C GLY A 118 1.39 -5.61 3.10
N LEU A 119 0.21 -5.77 3.66
CA LEU A 119 -0.96 -6.30 2.93
C LEU A 119 -2.05 -5.24 2.86
N THR A 120 -2.68 -5.12 1.69
CA THR A 120 -3.94 -4.39 1.54
C THR A 120 -5.10 -5.36 1.64
N LEU A 121 -6.11 -4.97 2.42
CA LEU A 121 -7.37 -5.68 2.50
C LEU A 121 -8.46 -4.87 1.80
N GLY A 122 -9.07 -5.45 0.79
CA GLY A 122 -10.14 -4.85 0.02
C GLY A 122 -11.39 -4.58 0.86
N CYS A 123 -12.17 -3.61 0.43
CA CYS A 123 -13.31 -3.10 1.20
C CYS A 123 -14.43 -4.13 1.47
N TYR A 124 -14.49 -5.22 0.71
CA TYR A 124 -15.46 -6.31 0.90
C TYR A 124 -14.85 -7.59 1.45
N THR A 125 -13.54 -7.60 1.69
CA THR A 125 -12.83 -8.76 2.21
C THR A 125 -12.91 -8.80 3.73
N PRO A 126 -13.34 -9.92 4.34
CA PRO A 126 -13.42 -10.03 5.79
C PRO A 126 -12.04 -9.95 6.45
N LEU A 127 -11.97 -9.31 7.64
CA LEU A 127 -10.72 -9.15 8.38
C LEU A 127 -10.03 -10.48 8.71
N CYS A 128 -10.79 -11.54 8.96
CA CYS A 128 -10.25 -12.88 9.22
C CYS A 128 -9.43 -13.45 8.05
N PHE A 129 -9.53 -12.86 6.86
CA PHE A 129 -8.77 -13.29 5.70
C PHE A 129 -7.26 -13.13 5.90
N VAL A 130 -6.82 -12.15 6.69
CA VAL A 130 -5.40 -11.90 6.98
C VAL A 130 -4.98 -12.34 8.39
N ASP A 131 -5.81 -13.12 9.06
CA ASP A 131 -5.64 -13.48 10.48
C ASP A 131 -4.31 -14.18 10.78
N GLU A 132 -3.86 -15.07 9.90
CA GLU A 132 -2.56 -15.74 10.02
C GLU A 132 -1.40 -14.90 9.47
N ALA A 133 -1.63 -14.16 8.39
CA ALA A 133 -0.59 -13.34 7.76
C ALA A 133 -0.13 -12.18 8.63
N ILE A 134 -0.96 -11.74 9.57
CA ILE A 134 -0.68 -10.57 10.42
C ILE A 134 0.60 -10.71 11.26
N TYR A 135 1.03 -11.95 11.55
CA TYR A 135 2.24 -12.21 12.33
C TYR A 135 3.53 -11.84 11.59
N ASP A 136 3.51 -11.88 10.26
CA ASP A 136 4.70 -11.80 9.42
C ASP A 136 4.82 -10.49 8.64
N ILE A 137 3.79 -9.64 8.67
CA ILE A 137 3.77 -8.36 7.94
C ILE A 137 4.10 -7.17 8.84
N ASP A 138 4.56 -6.09 8.22
CA ASP A 138 4.90 -4.84 8.91
C ASP A 138 3.75 -3.84 8.89
N ARG A 139 2.77 -3.99 7.98
CA ARG A 139 1.61 -3.10 7.83
C ARG A 139 0.38 -3.83 7.32
N LEU A 140 -0.78 -3.45 7.84
CA LEU A 140 -2.08 -3.76 7.26
C LEU A 140 -2.73 -2.46 6.76
N GLN A 141 -2.92 -2.36 5.46
CA GLN A 141 -3.63 -1.27 4.81
C GLN A 141 -5.09 -1.69 4.57
N LEU A 142 -6.03 -0.81 4.88
CA LEU A 142 -7.45 -1.07 4.70
C LEU A 142 -8.02 -0.16 3.62
N VAL A 143 -8.67 -0.75 2.64
CA VAL A 143 -9.49 0.01 1.69
C VAL A 143 -10.84 0.26 2.35
N VAL A 144 -11.06 1.47 2.83
CA VAL A 144 -12.27 1.85 3.59
C VAL A 144 -13.29 2.65 2.78
N HIS A 145 -12.96 2.94 1.54
CA HIS A 145 -13.89 3.56 0.57
C HIS A 145 -14.46 2.51 -0.38
N GLY A 146 -15.59 2.79 -0.95
CA GLY A 146 -16.25 1.92 -1.92
C GLY A 146 -17.35 2.70 -2.62
N VAL A 147 -18.03 2.06 -3.58
CA VAL A 147 -19.22 2.65 -4.20
C VAL A 147 -20.28 2.81 -3.11
N ASP A 148 -20.69 4.04 -2.85
CA ASP A 148 -21.84 4.30 -2.00
C ASP A 148 -23.11 4.17 -2.86
N ASP A 149 -23.88 3.11 -2.60
CA ASP A 149 -25.12 2.81 -3.32
C ASP A 149 -26.27 3.81 -3.05
N THR A 150 -26.02 4.86 -2.28
CA THR A 150 -27.12 5.68 -1.78
C THR A 150 -27.72 6.65 -2.80
N ASP A 151 -27.02 6.98 -3.90
CA ASP A 151 -27.53 7.97 -4.87
C ASP A 151 -27.15 7.75 -6.34
N GLY A 152 -26.59 6.60 -6.69
CA GLY A 152 -26.27 6.24 -8.09
C GLY A 152 -25.24 7.15 -8.76
N LYS A 153 -24.50 7.93 -7.99
CA LYS A 153 -23.36 8.72 -8.45
C LYS A 153 -22.09 7.96 -8.10
N ASP A 154 -21.04 8.10 -8.91
CA ASP A 154 -19.70 7.54 -8.68
C ASP A 154 -19.03 8.16 -7.43
N ASN A 155 -19.73 8.16 -6.33
CA ASN A 155 -19.24 8.70 -5.07
C ASN A 155 -18.41 7.64 -4.35
N TRP A 156 -17.13 7.75 -4.45
CA TRP A 156 -16.18 7.04 -3.59
C TRP A 156 -16.30 7.60 -2.17
N GLY A 157 -17.26 7.06 -1.40
CA GLY A 157 -17.50 7.45 -0.02
C GLY A 157 -16.94 6.46 0.97
N TRP A 158 -16.87 6.88 2.24
CA TRP A 158 -16.52 6.00 3.33
C TRP A 158 -17.62 4.94 3.53
N ARG A 159 -17.21 3.68 3.63
CA ARG A 159 -18.16 2.62 3.96
C ARG A 159 -18.70 2.80 5.38
N ARG A 160 -19.97 2.47 5.60
CA ARG A 160 -20.60 2.50 6.94
C ARG A 160 -19.84 1.67 7.98
N SER A 161 -19.22 0.56 7.55
CA SER A 161 -18.43 -0.31 8.41
C SER A 161 -16.97 0.14 8.60
N ALA A 162 -16.53 1.23 7.97
CA ALA A 162 -15.10 1.63 7.96
C ALA A 162 -14.54 1.81 9.37
N VAL A 163 -15.22 2.56 10.22
CA VAL A 163 -14.77 2.82 11.59
C VAL A 163 -14.69 1.54 12.42
N ASP A 164 -15.67 0.64 12.27
CA ASP A 164 -15.68 -0.65 12.96
C ASP A 164 -14.54 -1.55 12.45
N LEU A 165 -14.31 -1.58 11.14
CA LEU A 165 -13.23 -2.33 10.54
C LEU A 165 -11.86 -1.83 11.05
N ILE A 166 -11.62 -0.53 11.05
CA ILE A 166 -10.38 0.07 11.57
C ILE A 166 -10.15 -0.32 13.03
N ARG A 167 -11.17 -0.20 13.87
CA ARG A 167 -11.09 -0.55 15.29
C ARG A 167 -10.74 -2.03 15.49
N ARG A 168 -11.46 -2.94 14.85
CA ARG A 168 -11.23 -4.39 14.93
C ARG A 168 -9.87 -4.79 14.38
N SER A 169 -9.41 -4.16 13.30
CA SER A 169 -8.07 -4.38 12.76
C SER A 169 -7.01 -3.96 13.76
N ARG A 170 -7.20 -2.83 14.44
CA ARG A 170 -6.27 -2.37 15.46
C ARG A 170 -6.22 -3.32 16.66
N GLU A 171 -7.36 -3.80 17.12
CA GLU A 171 -7.48 -4.80 18.21
C GLU A 171 -6.74 -6.11 17.84
N MET A 172 -6.94 -6.59 16.61
CA MET A 172 -6.27 -7.79 16.11
C MET A 172 -4.74 -7.62 16.05
N ILE A 173 -4.28 -6.48 15.53
CA ILE A 173 -2.85 -6.18 15.42
C ILE A 173 -2.21 -6.04 16.79
N ASP A 174 -2.85 -5.34 17.73
CA ASP A 174 -2.34 -5.17 19.08
C ASP A 174 -2.22 -6.52 19.82
N ALA A 175 -3.13 -7.45 19.55
CA ALA A 175 -3.12 -8.77 20.16
C ALA A 175 -2.07 -9.73 19.55
N LYS A 176 -1.87 -9.69 18.22
CA LYS A 176 -1.08 -10.68 17.48
C LYS A 176 0.30 -10.19 17.07
N ASN A 177 0.41 -8.95 16.62
CA ASN A 177 1.66 -8.37 16.13
C ASN A 177 1.71 -6.87 16.45
N PRO A 178 2.04 -6.49 17.69
CA PRO A 178 2.07 -5.08 18.10
C PRO A 178 3.13 -4.24 17.36
N LYS A 179 4.04 -4.87 16.62
CA LYS A 179 5.01 -4.20 15.75
C LYS A 179 4.41 -3.82 14.40
N CYS A 180 3.39 -4.55 13.95
CA CYS A 180 2.65 -4.23 12.75
C CYS A 180 1.86 -2.92 12.95
N ARG A 181 1.81 -2.11 11.92
CA ARG A 181 1.06 -0.84 11.95
C ARG A 181 -0.18 -0.98 11.08
N SER A 182 -1.32 -0.53 11.58
CA SER A 182 -2.50 -0.26 10.78
C SER A 182 -2.49 1.22 10.40
N GLU A 183 -2.54 1.48 9.14
CA GLU A 183 -2.67 2.82 8.55
C GLU A 183 -3.85 2.83 7.60
#